data_e2f89da8712d01a10e8304b45ffbef2d
#
_entry.id   e2f89da8712d01a10e8304b45ffbef2d
#
_cell.length_a   1.000
_cell.length_b   1.000
_cell.length_c   1.000
_cell.angle_alpha   90.00
_cell.angle_beta   90.00
_cell.angle_gamma   90.00
#
_symmetry.space_group_name_H-M   'P 1'
#
loop_
_entity.id
_entity.type
_entity.pdbx_description
1 polymer ?
#
loop_
_entity_poly.entity_id
_entity_poly.type
_entity_poly.pdbx_seq_one_letter_code
_entity_poly.pdbx_strand_id
1 'polypeptide(L)' 'MKRSWTVIVGAKRFTMILMDDCDPLAVVKSIWPQGRVE' A
#
# COMPACT_ATOMS: atom_id res chain seq x y z
N MET A 1 -12.15 2.76 10.40
CA MET A 1 -10.89 2.74 11.16
C MET A 1 -9.71 2.78 10.23
N LYS A 2 -8.60 3.31 10.69
CA LYS A 2 -7.37 3.35 9.91
C LYS A 2 -6.56 2.09 10.12
N ARG A 3 -5.91 1.62 9.07
CA ARG A 3 -5.01 0.47 9.16
C ARG A 3 -3.67 0.82 8.52
N SER A 4 -2.61 0.31 9.10
CA SER A 4 -1.28 0.50 8.54
C SER A 4 -0.92 -0.70 7.67
N TRP A 5 -0.33 -0.42 6.54
CA TRP A 5 0.09 -1.43 5.58
C TRP A 5 1.54 -1.20 5.20
N THR A 6 2.28 -2.28 5.04
CA THR A 6 3.64 -2.18 4.55
C THR A 6 3.62 -2.26 3.03
N VAL A 7 4.11 -1.20 2.40
CA VAL A 7 4.15 -1.10 0.94
C VAL A 7 5.58 -1.35 0.49
N ILE A 8 5.73 -2.23 -0.49
CA ILE A 8 7.03 -2.57 -1.05
C ILE A 8 7.03 -2.18 -2.52
N VAL A 9 7.94 -1.28 -2.88
CA VAL A 9 8.10 -0.81 -4.26
C VAL A 9 9.56 -1.00 -4.64
N GLY A 10 9.85 -1.99 -5.47
CA GLY A 10 11.22 -2.30 -5.85
C GLY A 10 12.06 -2.64 -4.63
N ALA A 11 13.10 -1.85 -4.39
CA ALA A 11 13.99 -2.03 -3.25
C ALA A 11 13.57 -1.19 -2.04
N LYS A 12 12.48 -0.45 -2.15
CA LYS A 12 12.01 0.42 -1.07
C LYS A 12 10.85 -0.21 -0.32
N ARG A 13 10.79 0.06 0.98
CA ARG A 13 9.72 -0.44 1.84
C ARG A 13 9.34 0.66 2.82
N PHE A 14 8.06 0.93 2.93
CA PHE A 14 7.56 1.97 3.83
C PHE A 14 6.15 1.64 4.29
N THR A 15 5.72 2.33 5.34
CA THR A 15 4.39 2.13 5.91
C THR A 15 3.43 3.17 5.34
N MET A 16 2.24 2.69 4.95
CA MET A 16 1.17 3.56 4.46
C MET A 16 -0.07 3.32 5.30
N ILE A 17 -0.74 4.40 5.67
CA ILE A 17 -1.96 4.32 6.48
C ILE A 17 -3.16 4.59 5.56
N LEU A 18 -4.10 3.64 5.55
CA LEU A 18 -5.30 3.73 4.73
C LEU A 18 -6.53 3.43 5.58
N MET A 19 -7.69 3.85 5.09
CA MET A 19 -8.95 3.55 5.73
C MET A 19 -9.32 2.09 5.52
N ASP A 20 -10.14 1.55 6.44
CA ASP A 20 -10.56 0.15 6.41
C ASP A 20 -11.28 -0.22 5.11
N ASP A 21 -12.06 0.72 4.59
CA ASP A 21 -12.87 0.47 3.40
C ASP A 21 -12.10 0.67 2.09
N CYS A 22 -10.84 1.02 2.17
CA CYS A 22 -9.99 1.18 0.99
C CYS A 22 -9.26 -0.13 0.69
N ASP A 23 -9.10 -0.42 -0.60
CA ASP A 23 -8.29 -1.56 -1.03
C ASP A 23 -6.84 -1.11 -1.14
N PRO A 24 -5.97 -1.53 -0.22
CA PRO A 24 -4.57 -1.06 -0.23
C PRO A 24 -3.83 -1.47 -1.49
N LEU A 25 -4.10 -2.65 -2.00
CA LEU A 25 -3.42 -3.12 -3.20
C LEU A 25 -3.81 -2.29 -4.41
N ALA A 26 -5.09 -1.95 -4.54
CA ALA A 26 -5.55 -1.12 -5.64
C ALA A 26 -4.95 0.27 -5.58
N VAL A 27 -4.89 0.86 -4.38
CA VAL A 27 -4.31 2.18 -4.19
C VAL A 27 -2.82 2.18 -4.56
N VAL A 28 -2.09 1.18 -4.08
CA VAL A 28 -0.66 1.07 -4.33
C VAL A 28 -0.39 0.86 -5.82
N LYS A 29 -1.13 -0.02 -6.47
CA LYS A 29 -0.94 -0.28 -7.90
C LYS A 29 -1.32 0.91 -8.77
N SER A 30 -2.21 1.75 -8.30
CA SER A 30 -2.56 2.98 -9.01
C SER A 30 -1.39 3.96 -9.04
N ILE A 31 -0.58 3.98 -7.99
CA ILE A 31 0.56 4.87 -7.87
C ILE A 31 1.83 4.18 -8.39
N TRP A 32 2.03 2.93 -7.98
CA TRP A 32 3.20 2.13 -8.38
C TRP A 32 2.72 0.80 -8.96
N PRO A 33 2.73 0.65 -10.29
CA PRO A 33 2.23 -0.58 -10.91
C PRO A 33 2.94 -1.86 -10.43
N GLN A 34 4.18 -1.73 -9.98
CA GLN A 34 4.95 -2.87 -9.46
C GLN A 34 4.92 -2.96 -7.94
N GLY A 35 4.16 -2.10 -7.29
CA GLY A 35 4.08 -2.07 -5.84
C GLY A 35 3.37 -3.29 -5.26
N ARG A 36 3.72 -3.61 -4.03
CA ARG A 36 3.09 -4.71 -3.29
C ARG A 36 2.72 -4.23 -1.91
N VAL A 37 1.80 -4.97 -1.28
CA VAL A 37 1.32 -4.66 0.07
C VAL A 37 1.42 -5.92 0.92
N GLU A 38 1.95 -5.77 2.11
CA GLU A 38 1.99 -6.85 3.11
C GLU A 38 0.98 -6.62 4.22
#